data_5a0d1ef0e7dfe2b458b2c73d0624c27c
#
_entry.id   5a0d1ef0e7dfe2b458b2c73d0624c27c
#
_cell.length_a   1.000
_cell.length_b   1.000
_cell.length_c   1.000
_cell.angle_alpha   90.00
_cell.angle_beta   90.00
_cell.angle_gamma   90.00
#
_symmetry.space_group_name_H-M   'P 1'
#
loop_
_entity.id
_entity.type
_entity.pdbx_description
1 polymer ?
#
loop_
_entity_poly.entity_id
_entity_poly.type
_entity_poly.pdbx_seq_one_letter_code
_entity_poly.pdbx_strand_id
1 'polypeptide(L)'
;MDAAFRKHGGAQGGFSLVEILVVAAVVAVGLLGGEALVVTSLEASRSAMLQTIAVDLAADLGDRIRANPSAGSAYGLSAGARLGPPPKACRTVGECNSADLAAVDLYLWQQATFTALPEATTVVQVEPAGGATHRYTIVLRWTATGRPAESRVAATVEI
;
A
#
# COMPACT_ATOMS: atom_id res chain seq x y z
N MET A 1 -31.54 -40.06 69.69
CA MET A 1 -30.78 -40.27 68.45
C MET A 1 -30.53 -38.87 67.89
N ASP A 2 -29.39 -38.25 68.33
CA ASP A 2 -29.00 -36.90 67.93
C ASP A 2 -27.96 -36.99 66.81
N ALA A 3 -28.33 -36.58 65.60
CA ALA A 3 -27.43 -36.47 64.47
C ALA A 3 -26.73 -35.09 64.49
N ALA A 4 -25.46 -35.12 64.95
CA ALA A 4 -24.60 -33.93 64.95
C ALA A 4 -24.28 -33.49 63.52
N PHE A 5 -24.84 -32.36 63.08
CA PHE A 5 -24.58 -31.71 61.81
C PHE A 5 -23.21 -30.99 61.91
N ARG A 6 -22.15 -31.61 61.39
CA ARG A 6 -20.84 -30.98 61.27
C ARG A 6 -20.86 -29.87 60.22
N LYS A 7 -20.88 -28.65 60.68
CA LYS A 7 -20.70 -27.45 59.84
C LYS A 7 -19.22 -27.34 59.42
N HIS A 8 -18.94 -27.65 58.17
CA HIS A 8 -17.62 -27.38 57.57
C HIS A 8 -17.45 -25.87 57.42
N GLY A 9 -16.70 -25.28 58.32
CA GLY A 9 -16.23 -23.91 58.19
C GLY A 9 -15.21 -23.84 57.05
N GLY A 10 -15.64 -23.38 55.85
CA GLY A 10 -14.68 -23.04 54.80
C GLY A 10 -13.80 -21.90 55.27
N ALA A 11 -12.49 -22.10 55.31
CA ALA A 11 -11.51 -21.05 55.57
C ALA A 11 -11.63 -20.03 54.42
N GLN A 12 -12.14 -18.83 54.72
CA GLN A 12 -12.09 -17.69 53.79
C GLN A 12 -10.65 -17.17 53.83
N GLY A 13 -9.80 -17.64 52.88
CA GLY A 13 -8.49 -17.08 52.62
C GLY A 13 -8.64 -15.69 52.00
N GLY A 14 -8.35 -14.64 52.76
CA GLY A 14 -8.25 -13.26 52.22
C GLY A 14 -6.98 -13.13 51.39
N PHE A 15 -7.04 -12.43 50.26
CA PHE A 15 -5.89 -12.11 49.43
C PHE A 15 -4.92 -11.20 50.21
N SER A 16 -3.64 -11.53 50.17
CA SER A 16 -2.58 -10.67 50.75
C SER A 16 -2.41 -9.41 49.90
N LEU A 17 -2.13 -8.29 50.54
CA LEU A 17 -1.85 -7.01 49.86
C LEU A 17 -0.67 -7.15 48.88
N VAL A 18 0.32 -7.98 49.23
CA VAL A 18 1.48 -8.29 48.38
C VAL A 18 1.06 -9.08 47.13
N GLU A 19 0.13 -10.01 47.25
CA GLU A 19 -0.38 -10.78 46.12
C GLU A 19 -1.09 -9.89 45.07
N ILE A 20 -1.90 -8.94 45.54
CA ILE A 20 -2.55 -7.95 44.66
C ILE A 20 -1.49 -7.06 43.97
N LEU A 21 -0.43 -6.64 44.69
CA LEU A 21 0.64 -5.83 44.10
C LEU A 21 1.41 -6.62 43.04
N VAL A 22 1.73 -7.88 43.29
CA VAL A 22 2.41 -8.73 42.29
C VAL A 22 1.56 -8.97 41.07
N VAL A 23 0.27 -9.28 41.24
CA VAL A 23 -0.67 -9.44 40.13
C VAL A 23 -0.79 -8.16 39.30
N ALA A 24 -0.93 -7.00 39.95
CA ALA A 24 -1.01 -5.71 39.28
C ALA A 24 0.27 -5.42 38.46
N ALA A 25 1.46 -5.71 39.02
CA ALA A 25 2.73 -5.55 38.33
C ALA A 25 2.85 -6.46 37.10
N VAL A 26 2.48 -7.73 37.22
CA VAL A 26 2.52 -8.69 36.10
C VAL A 26 1.54 -8.28 34.98
N VAL A 27 0.31 -7.87 35.34
CA VAL A 27 -0.69 -7.40 34.39
C VAL A 27 -0.19 -6.13 33.67
N ALA A 28 0.38 -5.17 34.40
CA ALA A 28 0.91 -3.93 33.80
C ALA A 28 2.02 -4.23 32.78
N VAL A 29 2.97 -5.11 33.08
CA VAL A 29 4.02 -5.53 32.14
C VAL A 29 3.44 -6.26 30.92
N GLY A 30 2.45 -7.12 31.14
CA GLY A 30 1.77 -7.84 30.05
C GLY A 30 1.03 -6.92 29.09
N LEU A 31 0.34 -5.91 29.61
CA LEU A 31 -0.38 -4.91 28.78
C LEU A 31 0.58 -4.07 27.94
N LEU A 32 1.68 -3.58 28.53
CA LEU A 32 2.69 -2.79 27.81
C LEU A 32 3.34 -3.60 26.68
N GLY A 33 3.59 -4.89 26.87
CA GLY A 33 4.10 -5.77 25.81
C GLY A 33 3.09 -5.99 24.68
N GLY A 34 1.80 -6.11 25.01
CA GLY A 34 0.71 -6.29 24.03
C GLY A 34 0.53 -5.07 23.12
N GLU A 35 0.59 -3.86 23.67
CA GLU A 35 0.42 -2.62 22.89
C GLU A 35 1.52 -2.46 21.82
N ALA A 36 2.76 -2.79 22.12
CA ALA A 36 3.87 -2.73 21.16
C ALA A 36 3.64 -3.66 19.96
N LEU A 37 3.11 -4.86 20.18
CA LEU A 37 2.77 -5.80 19.11
C LEU A 37 1.64 -5.31 18.22
N VAL A 38 0.63 -4.66 18.78
CA VAL A 38 -0.49 -4.09 18.01
C VAL A 38 0.00 -2.98 17.09
N VAL A 39 0.83 -2.06 17.58
CA VAL A 39 1.40 -0.96 16.76
C VAL A 39 2.22 -1.50 15.60
N THR A 40 3.13 -2.43 15.84
CA THR A 40 3.95 -3.04 14.77
C THR A 40 3.11 -3.79 13.74
N SER A 41 2.05 -4.48 14.17
CA SER A 41 1.12 -5.18 13.30
C SER A 41 0.33 -4.22 12.39
N LEU A 42 -0.13 -3.08 12.94
CA LEU A 42 -0.82 -2.05 12.17
C LEU A 42 0.09 -1.38 11.13
N GLU A 43 1.34 -1.09 11.48
CA GLU A 43 2.32 -0.54 10.55
C GLU A 43 2.64 -1.54 9.41
N ALA A 44 2.80 -2.82 9.72
CA ALA A 44 3.02 -3.87 8.74
C ALA A 44 1.82 -4.00 7.79
N SER A 45 0.59 -4.00 8.33
CA SER A 45 -0.65 -4.07 7.57
C SER A 45 -0.80 -2.87 6.62
N ARG A 46 -0.53 -1.65 7.10
CA ARG A 46 -0.55 -0.44 6.27
C ARG A 46 0.49 -0.49 5.16
N SER A 47 1.69 -0.95 5.45
CA SER A 47 2.75 -1.11 4.45
C SER A 47 2.36 -2.12 3.37
N ALA A 48 1.77 -3.26 3.75
CA ALA A 48 1.27 -4.26 2.81
C ALA A 48 0.14 -3.73 1.93
N MET A 49 -0.77 -2.92 2.50
CA MET A 49 -1.85 -2.27 1.74
C MET A 49 -1.30 -1.31 0.68
N LEU A 50 -0.35 -0.44 1.03
CA LEU A 50 0.27 0.48 0.07
C LEU A 50 1.01 -0.28 -1.05
N GLN A 51 1.68 -1.39 -0.71
CA GLN A 51 2.31 -2.26 -1.69
C GLN A 51 1.31 -2.86 -2.68
N THR A 52 0.16 -3.33 -2.21
CA THR A 52 -0.91 -3.86 -3.06
C THR A 52 -1.44 -2.77 -3.99
N ILE A 53 -1.74 -1.59 -3.46
CA ILE A 53 -2.19 -0.43 -4.26
C ILE A 53 -1.17 -0.08 -5.35
N ALA A 54 0.13 -0.09 -5.03
CA ALA A 54 1.17 0.21 -5.99
C ALA A 54 1.27 -0.84 -7.11
N VAL A 55 1.08 -2.11 -6.78
CA VAL A 55 1.03 -3.21 -7.79
C VAL A 55 -0.18 -3.04 -8.70
N ASP A 56 -1.35 -2.74 -8.14
CA ASP A 56 -2.58 -2.54 -8.90
C ASP A 56 -2.46 -1.33 -9.84
N LEU A 57 -1.89 -0.21 -9.37
CA LEU A 57 -1.62 0.96 -10.20
C LEU A 57 -0.63 0.66 -11.34
N ALA A 58 0.42 -0.12 -11.08
CA ALA A 58 1.36 -0.51 -12.11
C ALA A 58 0.69 -1.44 -13.15
N ALA A 59 -0.18 -2.33 -12.72
CA ALA A 59 -0.96 -3.19 -13.61
C ALA A 59 -1.96 -2.39 -14.45
N ASP A 60 -2.69 -1.43 -13.85
CA ASP A 60 -3.63 -0.55 -14.57
C ASP A 60 -2.94 0.19 -15.73
N LEU A 61 -1.76 0.79 -15.48
CA LEU A 61 -1.02 1.44 -16.56
C LEU A 61 -0.57 0.42 -17.61
N GLY A 62 -0.12 -0.75 -17.20
CA GLY A 62 0.26 -1.83 -18.11
C GLY A 62 -0.89 -2.24 -19.04
N ASP A 63 -2.11 -2.30 -18.53
CA ASP A 63 -3.31 -2.64 -19.32
C ASP A 63 -3.70 -1.52 -20.28
N ARG A 64 -3.58 -0.25 -19.88
CA ARG A 64 -3.78 0.91 -20.77
C ARG A 64 -2.76 0.91 -21.91
N ILE A 65 -1.49 0.62 -21.64
CA ILE A 65 -0.45 0.48 -22.67
C ILE A 65 -0.82 -0.65 -23.65
N ARG A 66 -1.27 -1.80 -23.16
CA ARG A 66 -1.73 -2.92 -24.01
C ARG A 66 -2.94 -2.57 -24.86
N ALA A 67 -3.84 -1.75 -24.35
CA ALA A 67 -5.02 -1.29 -25.07
C ALA A 67 -4.68 -0.25 -26.18
N ASN A 68 -3.50 0.39 -26.12
CA ASN A 68 -3.08 1.42 -27.06
C ASN A 68 -1.66 1.19 -27.60
N PRO A 69 -1.39 0.05 -28.28
CA PRO A 69 -0.04 -0.35 -28.69
C PRO A 69 0.61 0.63 -29.68
N SER A 70 -0.23 1.35 -30.46
CA SER A 70 0.26 2.30 -31.47
C SER A 70 0.85 3.58 -30.87
N ALA A 71 0.72 3.81 -29.57
CA ALA A 71 1.29 4.99 -28.92
C ALA A 71 2.82 4.92 -28.79
N GLY A 72 3.41 3.73 -28.71
CA GLY A 72 4.86 3.53 -28.67
C GLY A 72 5.51 4.36 -27.55
N SER A 73 6.50 5.15 -27.89
CA SER A 73 7.24 5.99 -26.94
C SER A 73 6.44 7.08 -26.24
N ALA A 74 5.19 7.35 -26.67
CA ALA A 74 4.35 8.38 -26.04
C ALA A 74 3.98 8.09 -24.58
N TYR A 75 4.07 6.84 -24.14
CA TYR A 75 3.92 6.49 -22.72
C TYR A 75 5.18 6.76 -21.86
N GLY A 76 6.27 7.27 -22.45
CA GLY A 76 7.48 7.61 -21.71
C GLY A 76 7.24 8.72 -20.69
N LEU A 77 7.68 8.51 -19.43
CA LEU A 77 7.57 9.48 -18.34
C LEU A 77 8.90 9.56 -17.57
N SER A 78 9.51 10.72 -17.59
CA SER A 78 10.77 10.95 -16.88
C SER A 78 10.58 10.98 -15.36
N ALA A 79 11.63 10.64 -14.63
CA ALA A 79 11.62 10.67 -13.17
C ALA A 79 11.30 12.09 -12.65
N GLY A 80 10.35 12.16 -11.71
CA GLY A 80 9.95 13.42 -11.08
C GLY A 80 9.09 14.33 -11.97
N ALA A 81 8.80 13.95 -13.22
CA ALA A 81 7.89 14.71 -14.05
C ALA A 81 6.47 14.74 -13.41
N ARG A 82 5.85 15.93 -13.44
CA ARG A 82 4.46 16.13 -13.03
C ARG A 82 3.68 16.61 -14.25
N LEU A 83 2.72 15.80 -14.64
CA LEU A 83 1.89 16.08 -15.82
C LEU A 83 0.79 17.09 -15.44
N GLY A 84 0.61 18.09 -16.31
CA GLY A 84 -0.57 18.94 -16.31
C GLY A 84 -1.73 18.29 -17.06
N PRO A 85 -2.95 18.90 -17.01
CA PRO A 85 -4.09 18.42 -17.77
C PRO A 85 -3.73 18.32 -19.27
N PRO A 86 -4.06 17.19 -19.92
CA PRO A 86 -3.78 17.04 -21.35
C PRO A 86 -4.64 18.02 -22.17
N PRO A 87 -4.15 18.46 -23.35
CA PRO A 87 -4.86 19.44 -24.18
C PRO A 87 -6.18 18.91 -24.77
N LYS A 88 -6.32 17.58 -24.83
CA LYS A 88 -7.53 16.90 -25.29
C LYS A 88 -8.04 15.93 -24.23
N ALA A 89 -9.36 15.84 -24.09
CA ALA A 89 -10.00 15.00 -23.10
C ALA A 89 -10.35 13.58 -23.61
N CYS A 90 -10.25 13.33 -24.90
CA CYS A 90 -10.53 12.05 -25.56
C CYS A 90 -11.90 11.44 -25.19
N ARG A 91 -12.96 12.25 -25.19
CA ARG A 91 -14.30 11.81 -24.75
C ARG A 91 -15.12 11.17 -25.88
N THR A 92 -14.76 11.42 -27.13
CA THR A 92 -15.48 10.94 -28.30
C THR A 92 -14.57 10.19 -29.26
N VAL A 93 -15.14 9.24 -30.01
CA VAL A 93 -14.39 8.45 -31.00
C VAL A 93 -13.85 9.40 -32.09
N GLY A 94 -12.55 9.28 -32.40
CA GLY A 94 -11.88 10.10 -33.42
C GLY A 94 -11.36 11.45 -32.92
N GLU A 95 -11.64 11.85 -31.69
CA GLU A 95 -11.12 13.09 -31.10
C GLU A 95 -9.60 13.06 -30.91
N CYS A 96 -9.06 11.88 -30.59
CA CYS A 96 -7.66 11.67 -30.20
C CYS A 96 -6.97 10.63 -31.10
N ASN A 97 -5.70 10.87 -31.35
CA ASN A 97 -4.79 9.84 -31.83
C ASN A 97 -4.20 9.04 -30.66
N SER A 98 -3.39 8.01 -30.94
CA SER A 98 -2.79 7.14 -29.93
C SER A 98 -1.91 7.89 -28.93
N ALA A 99 -1.18 8.93 -29.37
CA ALA A 99 -0.34 9.73 -28.50
C ALA A 99 -1.16 10.68 -27.60
N ASP A 100 -2.23 11.27 -28.12
CA ASP A 100 -3.18 12.06 -27.31
C ASP A 100 -3.80 11.20 -26.20
N LEU A 101 -4.20 9.96 -26.55
CA LEU A 101 -4.77 9.02 -25.58
C LEU A 101 -3.73 8.62 -24.52
N ALA A 102 -2.47 8.36 -24.90
CA ALA A 102 -1.40 8.07 -23.94
C ALA A 102 -1.16 9.24 -22.98
N ALA A 103 -1.25 10.48 -23.42
CA ALA A 103 -1.14 11.65 -22.56
C ALA A 103 -2.27 11.73 -21.52
N VAL A 104 -3.53 11.41 -21.93
CA VAL A 104 -4.68 11.33 -21.02
C VAL A 104 -4.49 10.20 -20.01
N ASP A 105 -4.11 9.00 -20.46
CA ASP A 105 -3.86 7.84 -19.62
C ASP A 105 -2.81 8.11 -18.57
N LEU A 106 -1.65 8.63 -18.96
CA LEU A 106 -0.56 8.98 -18.05
C LEU A 106 -0.97 10.04 -17.02
N TYR A 107 -1.71 11.06 -17.46
CA TYR A 107 -2.18 12.11 -16.55
C TYR A 107 -3.13 11.54 -15.50
N LEU A 108 -4.17 10.80 -15.91
CA LEU A 108 -5.15 10.22 -14.99
C LEU A 108 -4.50 9.20 -14.05
N TRP A 109 -3.63 8.35 -14.57
CA TRP A 109 -2.87 7.39 -13.79
C TRP A 109 -1.95 8.06 -12.77
N GLN A 110 -1.25 9.13 -13.16
CA GLN A 110 -0.38 9.86 -12.25
C GLN A 110 -1.18 10.55 -11.13
N GLN A 111 -2.35 11.12 -11.44
CA GLN A 111 -3.25 11.68 -10.43
C GLN A 111 -3.74 10.62 -9.44
N ALA A 112 -4.15 9.45 -9.92
CA ALA A 112 -4.55 8.33 -9.07
C ALA A 112 -3.39 7.88 -8.17
N THR A 113 -2.17 7.80 -8.71
CA THR A 113 -0.97 7.43 -7.96
C THR A 113 -0.66 8.42 -6.83
N PHE A 114 -0.69 9.72 -7.10
CA PHE A 114 -0.42 10.75 -6.09
C PHE A 114 -1.51 10.86 -5.02
N THR A 115 -2.73 10.46 -5.35
CA THR A 115 -3.82 10.40 -4.37
C THR A 115 -3.70 9.18 -3.44
N ALA A 116 -3.25 8.05 -3.98
CA ALA A 116 -3.24 6.77 -3.27
C ALA A 116 -1.94 6.50 -2.50
N LEU A 117 -0.79 6.99 -3.00
CA LEU A 117 0.53 6.73 -2.42
C LEU A 117 1.17 8.03 -1.90
N PRO A 118 1.61 8.06 -0.62
CA PRO A 118 2.21 9.25 -0.03
C PRO A 118 3.58 9.56 -0.66
N GLU A 119 3.83 10.83 -0.98
CA GLU A 119 5.08 11.31 -1.57
C GLU A 119 5.52 10.51 -2.81
N ALA A 120 4.55 10.07 -3.62
CA ALA A 120 4.83 9.21 -4.75
C ALA A 120 5.66 9.90 -5.84
N THR A 121 6.55 9.12 -6.44
CA THR A 121 7.23 9.44 -7.69
C THR A 121 7.00 8.34 -8.72
N THR A 122 6.85 8.74 -9.98
CA THR A 122 6.52 7.85 -11.08
C THR A 122 7.54 7.97 -12.21
N VAL A 123 7.86 6.84 -12.83
CA VAL A 123 8.71 6.77 -14.02
C VAL A 123 8.13 5.72 -14.97
N VAL A 124 8.13 6.01 -16.26
CA VAL A 124 7.89 5.00 -17.30
C VAL A 124 9.05 5.07 -18.29
N GLN A 125 9.92 4.07 -18.25
CA GLN A 125 10.99 3.91 -19.22
C GLN A 125 10.47 3.13 -20.40
N VAL A 126 10.78 3.61 -21.62
CA VAL A 126 10.38 2.93 -22.86
C VAL A 126 11.68 2.63 -23.65
N GLU A 127 11.87 1.36 -23.95
CA GLU A 127 13.02 0.85 -24.69
C GLU A 127 12.55 0.06 -25.91
N PRO A 128 13.24 0.15 -27.06
CA PRO A 128 12.99 -0.75 -28.18
C PRO A 128 13.30 -2.20 -27.78
N ALA A 129 12.37 -3.12 -28.08
CA ALA A 129 12.54 -4.55 -27.78
C ALA A 129 12.77 -5.40 -29.03
N GLY A 130 12.90 -4.77 -30.18
CA GLY A 130 13.11 -5.39 -31.49
C GLY A 130 11.89 -5.26 -32.41
N GLY A 131 12.12 -4.96 -33.69
CA GLY A 131 11.04 -4.69 -34.65
C GLY A 131 10.20 -3.48 -34.24
N ALA A 132 8.88 -3.64 -34.19
CA ALA A 132 7.92 -2.62 -33.74
C ALA A 132 7.58 -2.75 -32.24
N THR A 133 8.23 -3.66 -31.51
CA THR A 133 7.95 -3.97 -30.11
C THR A 133 8.68 -2.99 -29.17
N HIS A 134 7.99 -2.56 -28.14
CA HIS A 134 8.55 -1.73 -27.08
C HIS A 134 8.46 -2.45 -25.73
N ARG A 135 9.48 -2.26 -24.88
CA ARG A 135 9.48 -2.66 -23.48
C ARG A 135 9.26 -1.45 -22.61
N TYR A 136 8.23 -1.52 -21.76
CA TYR A 136 7.88 -0.47 -20.81
C TYR A 136 8.23 -0.95 -19.41
N THR A 137 9.04 -0.16 -18.69
CA THR A 137 9.32 -0.39 -17.28
C THR A 137 8.66 0.70 -16.47
N ILE A 138 7.56 0.34 -15.79
CA ILE A 138 6.76 1.22 -14.93
C ILE A 138 7.34 1.14 -13.52
N VAL A 139 7.76 2.26 -12.97
CA VAL A 139 8.32 2.32 -11.62
C VAL A 139 7.53 3.33 -10.78
N LEU A 140 7.02 2.85 -9.65
CA LEU A 140 6.43 3.67 -8.61
C LEU A 140 7.32 3.61 -7.38
N ARG A 141 7.53 4.76 -6.74
CA ARG A 141 8.22 4.86 -5.45
C ARG A 141 7.39 5.73 -4.54
N TRP A 142 7.38 5.43 -3.24
CA TRP A 142 6.67 6.21 -2.24
C TRP A 142 7.35 6.07 -0.87
N THR A 143 7.07 7.03 0.01
CA THR A 143 7.57 7.02 1.39
C THR A 143 6.41 6.76 2.33
N ALA A 144 6.42 5.63 3.04
CA ALA A 144 5.41 5.36 4.05
C ALA A 144 5.73 6.12 5.35
N THR A 145 4.72 6.74 5.96
CA THR A 145 4.86 7.44 7.24
C THR A 145 5.44 6.50 8.31
N GLY A 146 6.50 6.94 8.99
CA GLY A 146 7.19 6.14 10.02
C GLY A 146 8.29 5.21 9.50
N ARG A 147 8.53 5.15 8.18
CA ARG A 147 9.65 4.40 7.60
C ARG A 147 10.59 5.36 6.83
N PRO A 148 11.88 5.41 7.17
CA PRO A 148 12.84 6.24 6.44
C PRO A 148 13.22 5.65 5.06
N ALA A 149 12.85 4.39 4.79
CA ALA A 149 13.18 3.72 3.54
C ALA A 149 12.07 3.93 2.49
N GLU A 150 12.49 4.36 1.29
CA GLU A 150 11.65 4.45 0.11
C GLU A 150 11.17 3.06 -0.30
N SER A 151 9.86 2.89 -0.47
CA SER A 151 9.26 1.67 -1.02
C SER A 151 9.19 1.78 -2.54
N ARG A 152 9.31 0.66 -3.24
CA ARG A 152 9.34 0.61 -4.70
C ARG A 152 8.58 -0.59 -5.26
N VAL A 153 7.82 -0.35 -6.32
CA VAL A 153 7.30 -1.38 -7.25
C VAL A 153 7.84 -1.09 -8.64
N ALA A 154 8.22 -2.15 -9.36
CA ALA A 154 8.54 -2.07 -10.77
C ALA A 154 7.79 -3.18 -11.51
N ALA A 155 7.10 -2.84 -12.60
CA ALA A 155 6.42 -3.76 -13.49
C ALA A 155 6.96 -3.56 -14.91
N THR A 156 7.09 -4.65 -15.67
CA THR A 156 7.56 -4.60 -17.06
C THR A 156 6.47 -5.16 -17.98
N VAL A 157 6.19 -4.43 -19.05
CA VAL A 157 5.26 -4.83 -20.12
C VAL A 157 6.00 -4.75 -21.45
N GLU A 158 5.82 -5.75 -22.29
CA GLU A 158 6.38 -5.80 -23.63
C GLU A 158 5.26 -5.98 -24.65
N ILE A 159 5.24 -5.12 -25.65
CA ILE A 159 4.18 -5.08 -26.69
C ILE A 159 4.80 -4.68 -28.01
#